data_42abf2e0a6aea45e63946059a62d8587
#
_entry.id   42abf2e0a6aea45e63946059a62d8587
#
_cell.length_a   1.000
_cell.length_b   1.000
_cell.length_c   1.000
_cell.angle_alpha   90.00
_cell.angle_beta   90.00
_cell.angle_gamma   90.00
#
_symmetry.space_group_name_H-M   'P 1'
#
loop_
_entity.id
_entity.type
_entity.pdbx_description
1 polymer ?
#
loop_
_entity_poly.entity_id
_entity_poly.type
_entity_poly.pdbx_seq_one_letter_code
_entity_poly.pdbx_strand_id
1 'polypeptide(L)'
;MRYNRLPKAFWVRVAILTGAALLVGCGPMIGWTVNAFAPPQKVSALYKPPPGKKMLVFVDDMINPVSYEPVKAELAAGISSRLKAANVAAETVSYSELLTLVAATPNFNRLAVSEVGQKLGADIVLYVKIDNFSLKDSEASPLWQGKLAGTVRLVDVEMGRLWPDDRPEGYPVRPVEVPSETNPSPTYGEVLSKKLADKLADDIAKLFYDHEISAAEAREQKTKS
;
A
#
# COMPACT_ATOMS: atom_id res chain seq x y z
N MET A 1 -73.85 -22.64 15.59
CA MET A 1 -72.53 -21.98 15.49
C MET A 1 -72.62 -20.92 14.43
N ARG A 2 -72.60 -19.62 14.81
CA ARG A 2 -72.63 -18.48 13.83
C ARG A 2 -71.19 -18.15 13.39
N TYR A 3 -70.87 -18.51 12.16
CA TYR A 3 -69.60 -18.01 11.53
C TYR A 3 -69.72 -16.52 11.25
N ASN A 4 -69.00 -15.72 11.99
CA ASN A 4 -68.89 -14.28 11.82
C ASN A 4 -68.02 -14.00 10.61
N ARG A 5 -68.63 -13.71 9.45
CA ARG A 5 -67.89 -13.35 8.23
C ARG A 5 -67.36 -11.92 8.38
N LEU A 6 -66.06 -11.77 8.51
CA LEU A 6 -65.42 -10.47 8.51
C LEU A 6 -65.72 -9.70 7.21
N PRO A 7 -66.02 -8.39 7.26
CA PRO A 7 -66.38 -7.60 6.11
C PRO A 7 -65.21 -7.55 5.08
N LYS A 8 -65.57 -7.62 3.77
CA LYS A 8 -64.59 -7.62 2.67
C LYS A 8 -63.57 -6.49 2.74
N ALA A 9 -63.97 -5.33 3.32
CA ALA A 9 -63.11 -4.20 3.58
C ALA A 9 -61.92 -4.48 4.53
N PHE A 10 -62.09 -5.46 5.46
CA PHE A 10 -61.00 -5.87 6.36
C PHE A 10 -59.89 -6.59 5.61
N TRP A 11 -60.23 -7.50 4.69
CA TRP A 11 -59.25 -8.23 3.90
C TRP A 11 -58.49 -7.34 2.92
N VAL A 12 -59.13 -6.30 2.33
CA VAL A 12 -58.49 -5.36 1.48
C VAL A 12 -57.47 -4.48 2.22
N ARG A 13 -57.78 -4.07 3.47
CA ARG A 13 -56.84 -3.30 4.30
C ARG A 13 -55.63 -4.13 4.74
N VAL A 14 -55.84 -5.41 5.07
CA VAL A 14 -54.73 -6.31 5.40
C VAL A 14 -53.83 -6.55 4.20
N ALA A 15 -54.38 -6.75 2.98
CA ALA A 15 -53.62 -6.95 1.77
C ALA A 15 -52.78 -5.70 1.39
N ILE A 16 -53.31 -4.48 1.58
CA ILE A 16 -52.59 -3.23 1.34
C ILE A 16 -51.47 -3.04 2.36
N LEU A 17 -51.70 -3.34 3.64
CA LEU A 17 -50.65 -3.23 4.66
C LEU A 17 -49.52 -4.25 4.47
N THR A 18 -49.84 -5.49 4.03
CA THR A 18 -48.83 -6.51 3.74
C THR A 18 -48.02 -6.17 2.46
N GLY A 19 -48.66 -5.59 1.46
CA GLY A 19 -47.99 -5.12 0.24
C GLY A 19 -47.02 -3.94 0.48
N ALA A 20 -47.40 -3.01 1.37
CA ALA A 20 -46.55 -1.87 1.74
C ALA A 20 -45.30 -2.29 2.57
N ALA A 21 -45.42 -3.32 3.41
CA ALA A 21 -44.31 -3.85 4.21
C ALA A 21 -43.22 -4.53 3.36
N LEU A 22 -43.57 -5.07 2.18
CA LEU A 22 -42.62 -5.71 1.25
C LEU A 22 -41.78 -4.72 0.45
N LEU A 23 -42.21 -3.45 0.32
CA LEU A 23 -41.49 -2.43 -0.44
C LEU A 23 -40.38 -1.71 0.37
N VAL A 24 -40.43 -1.78 1.69
CA VAL A 24 -39.46 -1.07 2.58
C VAL A 24 -38.20 -1.90 2.86
N GLY A 25 -38.21 -3.21 2.58
CA GLY A 25 -37.13 -4.15 2.96
C GLY A 25 -36.01 -4.36 1.95
N CYS A 26 -36.06 -3.87 0.73
CA CYS A 26 -35.13 -4.23 -0.33
C CYS A 26 -33.93 -3.29 -0.53
N GLY A 27 -33.89 -2.14 0.13
CA GLY A 27 -32.81 -1.15 -0.06
C GLY A 27 -31.39 -1.65 0.27
N PRO A 28 -31.13 -2.23 1.44
CA PRO A 28 -29.78 -2.65 1.82
C PRO A 28 -29.24 -3.85 1.04
N MET A 29 -30.12 -4.80 0.66
CA MET A 29 -29.71 -6.00 -0.08
C MET A 29 -29.32 -5.72 -1.53
N ILE A 30 -29.98 -4.78 -2.18
CA ILE A 30 -29.66 -4.41 -3.58
C ILE A 30 -28.29 -3.72 -3.64
N GLY A 31 -27.97 -2.88 -2.67
CA GLY A 31 -26.66 -2.22 -2.56
C GLY A 31 -25.51 -3.20 -2.39
N TRP A 32 -25.70 -4.28 -1.65
CA TRP A 32 -24.68 -5.31 -1.42
C TRP A 32 -24.41 -6.16 -2.67
N THR A 33 -25.45 -6.58 -3.38
CA THR A 33 -25.33 -7.38 -4.60
C THR A 33 -24.69 -6.61 -5.76
N VAL A 34 -25.04 -5.34 -5.95
CA VAL A 34 -24.41 -4.48 -6.98
C VAL A 34 -22.91 -4.27 -6.68
N ASN A 35 -22.52 -4.22 -5.42
CA ASN A 35 -21.12 -4.07 -5.01
C ASN A 35 -20.29 -5.34 -5.22
N ALA A 36 -20.88 -6.51 -5.05
CA ALA A 36 -20.20 -7.80 -5.23
C ALA A 36 -19.89 -8.12 -6.71
N PHE A 37 -20.61 -7.49 -7.64
CA PHE A 37 -20.47 -7.72 -9.09
C PHE A 37 -19.92 -6.51 -9.84
N ALA A 38 -19.48 -5.45 -9.16
CA ALA A 38 -18.84 -4.33 -9.81
C ALA A 38 -17.51 -4.77 -10.44
N PRO A 39 -17.28 -4.52 -11.74
CA PRO A 39 -16.03 -4.91 -12.38
C PRO A 39 -14.84 -4.18 -11.74
N PRO A 40 -13.66 -4.82 -11.67
CA PRO A 40 -12.46 -4.18 -11.17
C PRO A 40 -12.13 -2.96 -12.03
N GLN A 41 -11.64 -1.92 -11.39
CA GLN A 41 -11.23 -0.69 -12.06
C GLN A 41 -9.74 -0.78 -12.41
N LYS A 42 -9.41 -0.55 -13.68
CA LYS A 42 -8.01 -0.47 -14.12
C LYS A 42 -7.40 0.87 -13.72
N VAL A 43 -6.23 0.80 -13.11
CA VAL A 43 -5.39 1.94 -12.75
C VAL A 43 -4.11 1.85 -13.53
N SER A 44 -3.79 2.90 -14.29
CA SER A 44 -2.54 2.96 -15.06
C SER A 44 -1.36 3.27 -14.16
N ALA A 45 -0.19 2.73 -14.50
CA ALA A 45 1.07 3.10 -13.88
C ALA A 45 1.31 4.61 -13.98
N LEU A 46 1.90 5.20 -12.93
CA LEU A 46 2.35 6.60 -12.98
C LEU A 46 3.61 6.75 -13.83
N TYR A 47 4.46 5.73 -13.81
CA TYR A 47 5.66 5.67 -14.64
C TYR A 47 5.97 4.21 -14.99
N LYS A 48 6.41 3.96 -16.23
CA LYS A 48 6.85 2.62 -16.67
C LYS A 48 8.35 2.67 -16.95
N PRO A 49 9.18 2.04 -16.10
CA PRO A 49 10.62 1.99 -16.32
C PRO A 49 10.97 1.27 -17.62
N PRO A 50 12.12 1.56 -18.23
CA PRO A 50 12.62 0.80 -19.39
C PRO A 50 12.67 -0.70 -19.06
N PRO A 51 12.16 -1.57 -19.95
CA PRO A 51 12.13 -3.02 -19.70
C PRO A 51 13.53 -3.64 -19.73
N GLY A 52 13.66 -4.81 -19.13
CA GLY A 52 14.90 -5.60 -19.19
C GLY A 52 16.03 -5.11 -18.29
N LYS A 53 15.77 -4.14 -17.42
CA LYS A 53 16.75 -3.52 -16.53
C LYS A 53 16.87 -4.27 -15.21
N LYS A 54 18.10 -4.35 -14.68
CA LYS A 54 18.38 -4.80 -13.32
C LYS A 54 18.18 -3.65 -12.36
N MET A 55 17.37 -3.85 -11.32
CA MET A 55 17.00 -2.80 -10.37
C MET A 55 17.55 -3.05 -8.97
N LEU A 56 18.01 -1.98 -8.34
CA LEU A 56 18.27 -1.94 -6.90
C LEU A 56 17.10 -1.21 -6.21
N VAL A 57 16.49 -1.82 -5.20
CA VAL A 57 15.59 -1.11 -4.28
C VAL A 57 16.43 -0.66 -3.08
N PHE A 58 16.71 0.64 -3.02
CA PHE A 58 17.51 1.24 -1.96
C PHE A 58 16.60 2.00 -1.00
N VAL A 59 16.36 1.41 0.18
CA VAL A 59 15.57 2.01 1.26
C VAL A 59 16.50 2.76 2.20
N ASP A 60 16.27 4.06 2.35
CA ASP A 60 17.07 4.99 3.15
C ASP A 60 16.22 5.61 4.27
N ASP A 61 16.76 5.60 5.49
CA ASP A 61 16.16 6.17 6.68
C ASP A 61 17.08 7.23 7.35
N MET A 62 18.06 7.74 6.62
CA MET A 62 19.12 8.60 7.17
C MET A 62 18.59 9.86 7.84
N ILE A 63 17.45 10.42 7.37
CA ILE A 63 16.82 11.61 7.95
C ILE A 63 15.90 11.24 9.11
N ASN A 64 15.18 10.12 9.00
CA ASN A 64 14.24 9.61 10.00
C ASN A 64 14.57 8.15 10.32
N PRO A 65 15.55 7.89 11.19
CA PRO A 65 15.96 6.53 11.52
C PRO A 65 14.78 5.70 12.04
N VAL A 66 14.61 4.50 11.48
CA VAL A 66 13.55 3.58 11.92
C VAL A 66 13.99 2.86 13.19
N SER A 67 13.09 2.77 14.17
CA SER A 67 13.33 2.07 15.43
C SER A 67 13.40 0.55 15.29
N TYR A 68 12.96 0.00 14.15
CA TYR A 68 12.96 -1.43 13.86
C TYR A 68 13.68 -1.69 12.52
N GLU A 69 14.98 -1.97 12.61
CA GLU A 69 15.88 -2.17 11.46
C GLU A 69 15.34 -3.13 10.36
N PRO A 70 14.71 -4.28 10.70
CA PRO A 70 14.23 -5.20 9.68
C PRO A 70 13.19 -4.61 8.72
N VAL A 71 12.53 -3.51 9.07
CA VAL A 71 11.52 -2.87 8.20
C VAL A 71 12.09 -2.46 6.84
N LYS A 72 13.35 -2.03 6.79
CA LYS A 72 14.01 -1.65 5.53
C LYS A 72 14.21 -2.85 4.61
N ALA A 73 14.67 -3.96 5.18
CA ALA A 73 14.87 -5.21 4.45
C ALA A 73 13.53 -5.76 3.92
N GLU A 74 12.50 -5.76 4.76
CA GLU A 74 11.15 -6.22 4.40
C GLU A 74 10.53 -5.35 3.32
N LEU A 75 10.67 -4.03 3.43
CA LEU A 75 10.19 -3.08 2.41
C LEU A 75 10.91 -3.29 1.07
N ALA A 76 12.25 -3.36 1.08
CA ALA A 76 13.04 -3.59 -0.13
C ALA A 76 12.70 -4.94 -0.80
N ALA A 77 12.60 -6.01 -0.02
CA ALA A 77 12.24 -7.33 -0.52
C ALA A 77 10.80 -7.36 -1.06
N GLY A 78 9.87 -6.75 -0.36
CA GLY A 78 8.47 -6.64 -0.76
C GLY A 78 8.28 -5.90 -2.09
N ILE A 79 8.97 -4.78 -2.27
CA ILE A 79 8.97 -4.03 -3.54
C ILE A 79 9.61 -4.87 -4.65
N SER A 80 10.82 -5.39 -4.41
CA SER A 80 11.58 -6.15 -5.39
C SER A 80 10.80 -7.34 -5.93
N SER A 81 10.14 -8.11 -5.05
CA SER A 81 9.34 -9.27 -5.45
C SER A 81 8.15 -8.89 -6.32
N ARG A 82 7.45 -7.79 -6.02
CA ARG A 82 6.30 -7.30 -6.79
C ARG A 82 6.72 -6.76 -8.16
N LEU A 83 7.81 -5.99 -8.22
CA LEU A 83 8.32 -5.47 -9.49
C LEU A 83 8.78 -6.60 -10.43
N LYS A 84 9.38 -7.66 -9.90
CA LYS A 84 9.72 -8.88 -10.67
C LYS A 84 8.47 -9.60 -11.14
N ALA A 85 7.50 -9.83 -10.26
CA ALA A 85 6.24 -10.49 -10.59
C ALA A 85 5.45 -9.75 -11.68
N ALA A 86 5.52 -8.41 -11.69
CA ALA A 86 4.89 -7.55 -12.69
C ALA A 86 5.75 -7.35 -13.96
N ASN A 87 6.92 -8.02 -14.08
CA ASN A 87 7.89 -7.87 -15.17
C ASN A 87 8.38 -6.42 -15.38
N VAL A 88 8.39 -5.62 -14.34
CA VAL A 88 8.95 -4.26 -14.34
C VAL A 88 10.47 -4.31 -14.25
N ALA A 89 11.00 -5.18 -13.41
CA ALA A 89 12.43 -5.44 -13.28
C ALA A 89 12.77 -6.86 -13.82
N ALA A 90 13.78 -6.97 -14.64
CA ALA A 90 14.27 -8.28 -15.11
C ALA A 90 14.94 -9.03 -13.95
N GLU A 91 15.79 -8.32 -13.22
CA GLU A 91 16.50 -8.81 -12.04
C GLU A 91 16.47 -7.73 -10.95
N THR A 92 16.69 -8.15 -9.70
CA THR A 92 16.82 -7.23 -8.57
C THR A 92 18.07 -7.56 -7.77
N VAL A 93 18.78 -6.52 -7.33
CA VAL A 93 19.85 -6.65 -6.36
C VAL A 93 19.26 -7.00 -5.00
N SER A 94 19.86 -7.95 -4.28
CA SER A 94 19.39 -8.32 -2.96
C SER A 94 19.73 -7.25 -1.91
N TYR A 95 18.89 -7.11 -0.88
CA TYR A 95 19.17 -6.20 0.22
C TYR A 95 20.44 -6.58 0.99
N SER A 96 20.79 -7.86 1.03
CA SER A 96 22.04 -8.34 1.68
C SER A 96 23.30 -7.89 0.92
N GLU A 97 23.25 -7.79 -0.41
CA GLU A 97 24.36 -7.24 -1.20
C GLU A 97 24.56 -5.75 -0.90
N LEU A 98 23.46 -5.00 -0.75
CA LEU A 98 23.51 -3.59 -0.33
C LEU A 98 24.13 -3.45 1.08
N LEU A 99 23.72 -4.26 2.05
CA LEU A 99 24.30 -4.24 3.40
C LEU A 99 25.80 -4.59 3.39
N THR A 100 26.21 -5.53 2.55
CA THR A 100 27.64 -5.86 2.39
C THR A 100 28.42 -4.67 1.84
N LEU A 101 27.88 -3.95 0.87
CA LEU A 101 28.49 -2.73 0.34
C LEU A 101 28.56 -1.62 1.39
N VAL A 102 27.49 -1.43 2.17
CA VAL A 102 27.45 -0.46 3.29
C VAL A 102 28.56 -0.74 4.28
N ALA A 103 28.72 -2.01 4.70
CA ALA A 103 29.74 -2.43 5.67
C ALA A 103 31.18 -2.27 5.12
N ALA A 104 31.36 -2.48 3.81
CA ALA A 104 32.67 -2.41 3.16
C ALA A 104 33.12 -1.01 2.74
N THR A 105 32.19 -0.02 2.74
CA THR A 105 32.47 1.30 2.19
C THR A 105 32.52 2.37 3.28
N PRO A 106 33.70 2.90 3.62
CA PRO A 106 33.80 4.04 4.51
C PRO A 106 33.05 5.25 3.93
N ASN A 107 32.30 5.97 4.78
CA ASN A 107 31.48 7.13 4.37
C ASN A 107 30.44 6.80 3.29
N PHE A 108 29.84 5.60 3.31
CA PHE A 108 28.80 5.17 2.38
C PHE A 108 27.70 6.23 2.20
N ASN A 109 27.31 6.91 3.27
CA ASN A 109 26.29 7.97 3.28
C ASN A 109 26.63 9.22 2.42
N ARG A 110 27.86 9.32 1.90
CA ARG A 110 28.26 10.39 0.97
C ARG A 110 28.19 9.98 -0.49
N LEU A 111 27.97 8.70 -0.77
CA LEU A 111 27.82 8.22 -2.13
C LEU A 111 26.54 8.75 -2.76
N ALA A 112 26.59 9.12 -4.03
CA ALA A 112 25.39 9.38 -4.80
C ALA A 112 24.61 8.08 -5.01
N VAL A 113 23.29 8.19 -5.12
CA VAL A 113 22.42 7.01 -5.35
C VAL A 113 22.82 6.23 -6.61
N SER A 114 23.22 6.93 -7.68
CA SER A 114 23.74 6.33 -8.90
C SER A 114 25.07 5.57 -8.68
N GLU A 115 25.96 6.07 -7.84
CA GLU A 115 27.21 5.38 -7.49
C GLU A 115 26.96 4.09 -6.71
N VAL A 116 25.95 4.08 -5.82
CA VAL A 116 25.52 2.87 -5.11
C VAL A 116 25.02 1.83 -6.10
N GLY A 117 24.16 2.24 -7.03
CA GLY A 117 23.67 1.39 -8.12
C GLY A 117 24.81 0.81 -8.96
N GLN A 118 25.74 1.65 -9.38
CA GLN A 118 26.90 1.25 -10.19
C GLN A 118 27.76 0.19 -9.47
N LYS A 119 28.06 0.40 -8.19
CA LYS A 119 28.84 -0.55 -7.38
C LYS A 119 28.18 -1.91 -7.22
N LEU A 120 26.85 -1.96 -7.29
CA LEU A 120 26.05 -3.19 -7.18
C LEU A 120 25.62 -3.75 -8.55
N GLY A 121 26.10 -3.15 -9.64
CA GLY A 121 25.78 -3.59 -11.00
C GLY A 121 24.30 -3.50 -11.35
N ALA A 122 23.60 -2.54 -10.77
CA ALA A 122 22.22 -2.20 -11.14
C ALA A 122 22.23 -1.20 -12.31
N ASP A 123 21.24 -1.26 -13.17
CA ASP A 123 20.97 -0.26 -14.21
C ASP A 123 20.15 0.90 -13.67
N ILE A 124 19.17 0.59 -12.81
CA ILE A 124 18.23 1.54 -12.24
C ILE A 124 18.18 1.36 -10.72
N VAL A 125 18.13 2.44 -10.00
CA VAL A 125 17.90 2.46 -8.55
C VAL A 125 16.52 3.04 -8.27
N LEU A 126 15.66 2.25 -7.65
CA LEU A 126 14.47 2.73 -6.98
C LEU A 126 14.85 3.15 -5.58
N TYR A 127 15.04 4.45 -5.39
CA TYR A 127 15.37 5.04 -4.10
C TYR A 127 14.10 5.33 -3.33
N VAL A 128 14.00 4.79 -2.13
CA VAL A 128 12.87 4.95 -1.20
C VAL A 128 13.38 5.62 0.06
N LYS A 129 13.02 6.87 0.25
CA LYS A 129 13.32 7.61 1.49
C LYS A 129 12.17 7.41 2.47
N ILE A 130 12.46 6.94 3.67
CA ILE A 130 11.47 6.88 4.75
C ILE A 130 11.29 8.29 5.33
N ASP A 131 10.07 8.82 5.25
CA ASP A 131 9.72 10.13 5.75
C ASP A 131 9.18 10.07 7.18
N ASN A 132 8.49 8.99 7.53
CA ASN A 132 7.97 8.75 8.86
C ASN A 132 7.81 7.25 9.13
N PHE A 133 8.21 6.82 10.32
CA PHE A 133 7.92 5.50 10.85
C PHE A 133 7.59 5.61 12.34
N SER A 134 6.43 5.12 12.73
CA SER A 134 6.04 5.02 14.12
C SER A 134 5.16 3.80 14.36
N LEU A 135 5.27 3.20 15.53
CA LEU A 135 4.45 2.08 15.97
C LEU A 135 3.51 2.44 17.11
N LYS A 136 3.69 3.64 17.66
CA LYS A 136 2.87 4.22 18.73
C LYS A 136 2.87 5.74 18.60
N ASP A 137 1.84 6.41 19.07
CA ASP A 137 1.83 7.87 19.13
C ASP A 137 2.83 8.42 20.17
N SER A 138 3.09 7.66 21.25
CA SER A 138 4.12 7.93 22.24
C SER A 138 4.60 6.62 22.86
N GLU A 139 5.81 6.59 23.39
CA GLU A 139 6.36 5.40 24.07
C GLU A 139 5.51 4.93 25.26
N ALA A 140 4.88 5.86 25.96
CA ALA A 140 4.00 5.58 27.09
C ALA A 140 2.60 5.09 26.68
N SER A 141 2.23 5.17 25.40
CA SER A 141 0.91 4.74 24.94
C SER A 141 0.74 3.23 25.05
N PRO A 142 -0.36 2.73 25.65
CA PRO A 142 -0.69 1.31 25.63
C PRO A 142 -1.23 0.86 24.26
N LEU A 143 -1.55 1.82 23.37
CA LEU A 143 -2.12 1.55 22.05
C LEU A 143 -1.02 1.48 21.00
N TRP A 144 -1.11 0.44 20.20
CA TRP A 144 -0.30 0.31 18.99
C TRP A 144 -1.03 1.00 17.82
N GLN A 145 -0.33 1.91 17.16
CA GLN A 145 -0.83 2.62 15.99
C GLN A 145 0.31 2.79 14.99
N GLY A 146 0.32 1.92 13.99
CA GLY A 146 1.40 1.90 13.02
C GLY A 146 1.22 2.98 11.95
N LYS A 147 2.31 3.72 11.64
CA LYS A 147 2.39 4.64 10.50
C LYS A 147 3.71 4.44 9.78
N LEU A 148 3.66 4.39 8.45
CA LEU A 148 4.84 4.37 7.60
C LEU A 148 4.58 5.23 6.37
N ALA A 149 5.46 6.18 6.11
CA ALA A 149 5.40 7.06 4.94
C ALA A 149 6.76 7.12 4.26
N GLY A 150 6.76 7.31 2.97
CA GLY A 150 7.99 7.43 2.21
C GLY A 150 7.82 8.19 0.91
N THR A 151 8.93 8.67 0.40
CA THR A 151 9.07 9.34 -0.89
C THR A 151 9.95 8.49 -1.80
N VAL A 152 9.56 8.35 -3.06
CA VAL A 152 10.27 7.50 -4.02
C VAL A 152 10.76 8.27 -5.24
N ARG A 153 11.88 7.84 -5.79
CA ARG A 153 12.40 8.31 -7.08
C ARG A 153 13.14 7.19 -7.80
N LEU A 154 13.09 7.21 -9.13
CA LEU A 154 13.88 6.35 -9.99
C LEU A 154 15.11 7.11 -10.50
N VAL A 155 16.24 6.46 -10.42
CA VAL A 155 17.54 6.98 -10.87
C VAL A 155 18.16 5.96 -11.80
N ASP A 156 18.41 6.33 -13.04
CA ASP A 156 19.27 5.58 -13.94
C ASP A 156 20.74 5.81 -13.54
N VAL A 157 21.53 4.77 -13.53
CA VAL A 157 22.91 4.82 -13.05
C VAL A 157 23.80 5.71 -13.96
N GLU A 158 23.51 5.74 -15.27
CA GLU A 158 24.27 6.51 -16.25
C GLU A 158 23.66 7.89 -16.53
N MET A 159 22.33 7.94 -16.71
CA MET A 159 21.62 9.15 -17.14
C MET A 159 21.14 10.03 -15.98
N GLY A 160 21.13 9.52 -14.77
CA GLY A 160 20.62 10.24 -13.61
C GLY A 160 19.13 10.02 -13.37
N ARG A 161 18.42 11.04 -12.86
CA ARG A 161 17.02 10.90 -12.46
C ARG A 161 16.11 10.59 -13.66
N LEU A 162 15.32 9.50 -13.53
CA LEU A 162 14.30 9.10 -14.50
C LEU A 162 12.90 9.60 -14.13
N TRP A 163 12.58 9.61 -12.84
CA TRP A 163 11.25 9.95 -12.37
C TRP A 163 11.24 10.28 -10.87
N PRO A 164 10.40 11.20 -10.39
CA PRO A 164 9.55 12.11 -11.16
C PRO A 164 10.34 13.28 -11.75
N ASP A 165 9.87 13.81 -12.88
CA ASP A 165 10.55 14.91 -13.58
C ASP A 165 10.28 16.26 -12.92
N ASP A 166 9.05 16.42 -12.39
CA ASP A 166 8.54 17.68 -11.84
C ASP A 166 8.86 17.87 -10.34
N ARG A 167 9.38 16.84 -9.65
CA ARG A 167 9.61 16.83 -8.20
C ARG A 167 11.02 16.38 -7.86
N PRO A 168 11.94 17.32 -7.62
CA PRO A 168 13.32 16.99 -7.24
C PRO A 168 13.41 16.14 -5.97
N GLU A 169 12.52 16.36 -5.01
CA GLU A 169 12.44 15.62 -3.75
C GLU A 169 12.03 14.15 -3.95
N GLY A 170 11.30 13.85 -5.02
CA GLY A 170 10.69 12.56 -5.30
C GLY A 170 9.16 12.60 -5.20
N TYR A 171 8.54 11.48 -5.48
CA TYR A 171 7.09 11.31 -5.41
C TYR A 171 6.68 10.83 -4.02
N PRO A 172 5.89 11.60 -3.25
CA PRO A 172 5.41 11.16 -1.94
C PRO A 172 4.38 10.05 -2.12
N VAL A 173 4.68 8.88 -1.55
CA VAL A 173 3.73 7.77 -1.53
C VAL A 173 2.73 8.00 -0.41
N ARG A 174 1.49 7.59 -0.64
CA ARG A 174 0.45 7.71 0.36
C ARG A 174 0.88 7.02 1.66
N PRO A 175 0.78 7.68 2.82
CA PRO A 175 1.09 7.07 4.09
C PRO A 175 0.23 5.84 4.36
N VAL A 176 0.86 4.77 4.81
CA VAL A 176 0.18 3.58 5.29
C VAL A 176 -0.05 3.72 6.78
N GLU A 177 -1.28 3.50 7.21
CA GLU A 177 -1.68 3.51 8.61
C GLU A 177 -2.37 2.20 8.98
N VAL A 178 -2.14 1.76 10.21
CA VAL A 178 -2.88 0.66 10.83
C VAL A 178 -3.63 1.25 12.02
N PRO A 179 -4.96 1.02 12.12
CA PRO A 179 -5.78 1.52 13.21
C PRO A 179 -5.24 1.14 14.58
N SER A 180 -5.51 1.99 15.57
CA SER A 180 -5.10 1.76 16.96
C SER A 180 -5.73 0.51 17.52
N GLU A 181 -4.92 -0.34 18.15
CA GLU A 181 -5.39 -1.50 18.90
C GLU A 181 -4.57 -1.76 20.15
N THR A 182 -5.18 -2.39 21.12
CA THR A 182 -4.50 -2.87 22.32
C THR A 182 -4.02 -4.31 22.10
N ASN A 183 -2.72 -4.53 22.16
CA ASN A 183 -2.16 -5.87 22.04
C ASN A 183 -1.07 -6.07 23.13
N PRO A 184 -1.24 -7.06 24.02
CA PRO A 184 -0.29 -7.31 25.09
C PRO A 184 0.96 -8.07 24.65
N SER A 185 1.03 -8.55 23.39
CA SER A 185 2.18 -9.31 22.92
C SER A 185 3.43 -8.42 22.81
N PRO A 186 4.56 -8.81 23.39
CA PRO A 186 5.81 -8.06 23.28
C PRO A 186 6.36 -8.03 21.83
N THR A 187 5.99 -9.01 21.00
CA THR A 187 6.41 -9.10 19.59
C THR A 187 5.45 -8.43 18.62
N TYR A 188 4.38 -7.79 19.11
CA TYR A 188 3.38 -7.19 18.24
C TYR A 188 3.96 -6.04 17.38
N GLY A 189 4.93 -5.30 17.90
CA GLY A 189 5.63 -4.28 17.13
C GLY A 189 6.28 -4.81 15.86
N GLU A 190 6.86 -6.02 15.90
CA GLU A 190 7.45 -6.68 14.74
C GLU A 190 6.38 -7.04 13.70
N VAL A 191 5.27 -7.62 14.15
CA VAL A 191 4.14 -7.97 13.27
C VAL A 191 3.58 -6.72 12.61
N LEU A 192 3.42 -5.64 13.38
CA LEU A 192 2.90 -4.37 12.88
C LEU A 192 3.86 -3.74 11.86
N SER A 193 5.17 -3.72 12.15
CA SER A 193 6.21 -3.22 11.24
C SER A 193 6.19 -3.96 9.90
N LYS A 194 6.11 -5.28 9.93
CA LYS A 194 6.02 -6.10 8.73
C LYS A 194 4.76 -5.80 7.92
N LYS A 195 3.62 -5.66 8.57
CA LYS A 195 2.35 -5.29 7.92
C LYS A 195 2.42 -3.92 7.25
N LEU A 196 3.06 -2.94 7.89
CA LEU A 196 3.27 -1.61 7.33
C LEU A 196 4.21 -1.67 6.11
N ALA A 197 5.34 -2.38 6.24
CA ALA A 197 6.30 -2.54 5.14
C ALA A 197 5.66 -3.22 3.93
N ASP A 198 4.88 -4.29 4.14
CA ASP A 198 4.19 -5.01 3.07
C ASP A 198 3.17 -4.13 2.33
N LYS A 199 2.37 -3.36 3.06
CA LYS A 199 1.40 -2.43 2.48
C LYS A 199 2.09 -1.30 1.69
N LEU A 200 3.11 -0.67 2.27
CA LEU A 200 3.84 0.38 1.57
C LEU A 200 4.59 -0.16 0.34
N ALA A 201 5.12 -1.39 0.42
CA ALA A 201 5.74 -2.06 -0.72
C ALA A 201 4.74 -2.28 -1.87
N ASP A 202 3.51 -2.65 -1.55
CA ASP A 202 2.44 -2.81 -2.53
C ASP A 202 2.09 -1.48 -3.21
N ASP A 203 1.88 -0.42 -2.42
CA ASP A 203 1.57 0.92 -2.92
C ASP A 203 2.70 1.48 -3.78
N ILE A 204 3.97 1.30 -3.39
CA ILE A 204 5.13 1.72 -4.18
C ILE A 204 5.22 0.95 -5.49
N ALA A 205 5.11 -0.37 -5.46
CA ALA A 205 5.25 -1.19 -6.65
C ALA A 205 4.17 -0.88 -7.69
N LYS A 206 2.94 -0.64 -7.26
CA LYS A 206 1.78 -0.27 -8.10
C LYS A 206 1.96 1.05 -8.87
N LEU A 207 2.91 1.89 -8.49
CA LEU A 207 3.24 3.10 -9.25
C LEU A 207 3.84 2.79 -10.63
N PHE A 208 4.42 1.59 -10.82
CA PHE A 208 5.24 1.23 -11.97
C PHE A 208 4.63 0.22 -12.94
N TYR A 209 3.43 -0.27 -12.68
CA TYR A 209 2.69 -1.15 -13.60
C TYR A 209 1.19 -0.92 -13.53
N ASP A 210 0.51 -1.24 -14.64
CA ASP A 210 -0.95 -1.18 -14.69
C ASP A 210 -1.52 -2.30 -13.82
N HIS A 211 -2.49 -1.97 -12.97
CA HIS A 211 -3.09 -2.92 -12.05
C HIS A 211 -4.59 -2.71 -11.93
N GLU A 212 -5.26 -3.66 -11.31
CA GLU A 212 -6.69 -3.59 -11.06
C GLU A 212 -6.94 -3.38 -9.57
N ILE A 213 -7.90 -2.52 -9.25
CA ILE A 213 -8.39 -2.31 -7.89
C ILE A 213 -9.84 -2.73 -7.79
N SER A 214 -10.22 -3.24 -6.64
CA SER A 214 -11.62 -3.57 -6.36
C SER A 214 -12.47 -2.30 -6.26
N ALA A 215 -13.77 -2.42 -6.47
CA ALA A 215 -14.70 -1.31 -6.30
C ALA A 215 -14.68 -0.73 -4.86
N ALA A 216 -14.34 -1.54 -3.87
CA ALA A 216 -14.19 -1.10 -2.48
C ALA A 216 -12.95 -0.21 -2.30
N GLU A 217 -11.79 -0.63 -2.82
CA GLU A 217 -10.54 0.16 -2.80
C GLU A 217 -10.68 1.48 -3.56
N ALA A 218 -11.36 1.46 -4.73
CA ALA A 218 -11.62 2.65 -5.51
C ALA A 218 -12.45 3.71 -4.74
N ARG A 219 -13.40 3.28 -3.92
CA ARG A 219 -14.17 4.18 -3.05
C ARG A 219 -13.35 4.74 -1.90
N GLU A 220 -12.55 3.89 -1.27
CA GLU A 220 -11.67 4.32 -0.18
C GLU A 220 -10.65 5.36 -0.65
N GLN A 221 -10.12 5.22 -1.86
CA GLN A 221 -9.24 6.21 -2.47
C GLN A 221 -9.93 7.56 -2.69
N LYS A 222 -11.20 7.56 -3.15
CA LYS A 222 -11.98 8.81 -3.36
C LYS A 222 -12.33 9.54 -2.07
N THR A 223 -12.50 8.81 -0.97
CA THR A 223 -12.90 9.43 0.32
C THR A 223 -11.71 10.07 1.03
N LYS A 224 -10.50 9.66 0.68
CA LYS A 224 -9.25 10.11 1.32
C LYS A 224 -8.43 11.09 0.46
N SER A 225 -8.88 11.45 -0.74
CA SER A 225 -8.29 12.49 -1.59
C SER A 225 -9.01 13.82 -1.39
#